data_e3ca5ec518c3993c85f7b2cf660d59d6
#
_entry.id   e3ca5ec518c3993c85f7b2cf660d59d6
#
_cell.length_a   1.000
_cell.length_b   1.000
_cell.length_c   1.000
_cell.angle_alpha   90.00
_cell.angle_beta   90.00
_cell.angle_gamma   90.00
#
_symmetry.space_group_name_H-M   'P 1'
#
loop_
_entity.id
_entity.type
_entity.pdbx_description
1 polymer ?
#
loop_
_entity_poly.entity_id
_entity_poly.type
_entity_poly.pdbx_seq_one_letter_code
_entity_poly.pdbx_strand_id
1 'polypeptide(L)' 'MSIEKPIYYGDAHGNEFMILAVYNPNEETDPWVKYENIQTEQEYSCRLEAFQARFQLLPPR' A
#
# COMPACT_ATOMS: atom_id res chain seq x y z
N MET A 1 4.85 -21.48 14.60
CA MET A 1 5.11 -20.23 13.90
C MET A 1 3.88 -19.84 13.10
N SER A 2 3.37 -18.67 13.36
CA SER A 2 2.21 -18.21 12.61
C SER A 2 2.68 -17.49 11.34
N ILE A 3 2.03 -17.77 10.23
CA ILE A 3 2.28 -17.08 8.98
C ILE A 3 1.24 -15.97 8.89
N GLU A 4 1.70 -14.74 8.88
CA GLU A 4 0.80 -13.63 8.69
C GLU A 4 0.31 -13.60 7.26
N LYS A 5 -0.99 -13.45 7.11
CA LYS A 5 -1.56 -13.31 5.78
C LYS A 5 -1.21 -11.93 5.24
N PRO A 6 -0.85 -11.82 3.96
CA PRO A 6 -0.58 -10.52 3.39
C PRO A 6 -1.82 -9.64 3.43
N ILE A 7 -1.59 -8.35 3.63
CA ILE A 7 -2.65 -7.35 3.66
C ILE A 7 -2.66 -6.63 2.33
N TYR A 8 -3.82 -6.62 1.69
CA TYR A 8 -3.98 -5.99 0.40
C TYR A 8 -4.90 -4.78 0.48
N TYR A 9 -4.69 -3.86 -0.43
CA TYR A 9 -5.51 -2.67 -0.58
C TYR A 9 -6.09 -2.64 -1.99
N GLY A 10 -7.27 -2.09 -2.13
CA GLY A 10 -7.94 -2.00 -3.41
C GLY A 10 -8.32 -0.58 -3.77
N ASP A 11 -8.32 -0.28 -5.07
CA ASP A 11 -8.80 0.99 -5.57
C ASP A 11 -10.21 0.87 -6.16
N ALA A 12 -10.71 1.97 -6.72
CA ALA A 12 -12.06 2.01 -7.29
C ALA A 12 -12.18 1.19 -8.59
N HIS A 13 -11.05 0.78 -9.18
CA HIS A 13 -11.03 0.07 -10.44
C HIS A 13 -10.81 -1.44 -10.28
N GLY A 14 -10.78 -1.92 -9.05
CA GLY A 14 -10.59 -3.33 -8.79
C GLY A 14 -9.15 -3.79 -8.78
N ASN A 15 -8.19 -2.88 -8.85
CA ASN A 15 -6.79 -3.23 -8.74
C ASN A 15 -6.44 -3.51 -7.28
N GLU A 16 -5.52 -4.45 -7.07
CA GLU A 16 -5.07 -4.81 -5.73
C GLU A 16 -3.60 -4.45 -5.56
N PHE A 17 -3.27 -3.92 -4.39
CA PHE A 17 -1.94 -3.43 -4.08
C PHE A 17 -1.47 -3.96 -2.74
N MET A 18 -0.15 -4.09 -2.61
CA MET A 18 0.49 -4.51 -1.37
C MET A 18 1.52 -3.46 -0.98
N ILE A 19 1.53 -3.09 0.30
CA ILE A 19 2.53 -2.15 0.80
C ILE A 19 3.86 -2.87 0.94
N LEU A 20 4.90 -2.30 0.34
CA LEU A 20 6.25 -2.82 0.42
C LEU A 20 7.03 -2.17 1.57
N ALA A 21 6.83 -0.87 1.78
CA ALA A 21 7.53 -0.14 2.82
C ALA A 21 6.79 1.14 3.16
N VAL A 22 6.91 1.56 4.41
CA VAL A 22 6.49 2.89 4.85
C VAL A 22 7.76 3.59 5.34
N TYR A 23 8.01 4.78 4.82
CA TYR A 23 9.26 5.48 5.10
C TYR A 23 9.04 6.98 5.15
N ASN A 24 9.98 7.67 5.77
CA ASN A 24 9.92 9.12 5.89
C ASN A 24 11.28 9.70 5.50
N PRO A 25 11.51 9.90 4.19
CA PRO A 25 12.84 10.23 3.68
C PRO A 25 13.39 11.57 4.16
N ASN A 26 12.53 12.49 4.54
CA ASN A 26 12.97 13.85 4.93
C ASN A 26 12.68 14.16 6.39
N GLU A 27 12.33 13.16 7.17
CA GLU A 27 11.94 13.33 8.58
C GLU A 27 10.82 14.37 8.74
N GLU A 28 9.94 14.45 7.73
CA GLU A 28 8.81 15.35 7.77
C GLU A 28 7.63 14.68 8.46
N THR A 29 6.57 15.45 8.65
CA THR A 29 5.37 14.94 9.32
C THR A 29 4.58 13.96 8.46
N ASP A 30 4.80 13.97 7.14
CA ASP A 30 4.04 13.15 6.21
C ASP A 30 4.90 12.00 5.68
N PRO A 31 4.72 10.80 6.20
CA PRO A 31 5.45 9.64 5.69
C PRO A 31 5.01 9.28 4.28
N TRP A 32 5.89 8.58 3.58
CA TRP A 32 5.62 8.02 2.26
C TRP A 32 5.41 6.52 2.35
N VAL A 33 4.70 5.98 1.40
CA VAL A 33 4.48 4.55 1.27
C VAL A 33 4.91 4.09 -0.11
N LYS A 34 5.62 2.97 -0.15
CA LYS A 34 5.95 2.30 -1.39
C LYS A 34 5.05 1.07 -1.50
N TYR A 35 4.40 0.90 -2.64
CA TYR A 35 3.43 -0.17 -2.83
C TYR A 35 3.55 -0.75 -4.23
N GLU A 36 3.00 -1.93 -4.40
CA GLU A 36 3.09 -2.67 -5.65
C GLU A 36 1.70 -3.14 -6.07
N ASN A 37 1.41 -2.99 -7.36
CA ASN A 37 0.23 -3.61 -7.95
C ASN A 37 0.54 -5.10 -8.12
N ILE A 38 -0.16 -5.96 -7.39
CA ILE A 38 0.17 -7.39 -7.36
C ILE A 38 -0.13 -8.11 -8.68
N GLN A 39 -0.94 -7.50 -9.55
CA GLN A 39 -1.30 -8.08 -10.83
C GLN A 39 -0.27 -7.76 -11.92
N THR A 40 0.25 -6.53 -11.91
CA THR A 40 1.21 -6.08 -12.92
C THR A 40 2.64 -6.08 -12.42
N GLU A 41 2.84 -6.21 -11.12
CA GLU A 41 4.14 -6.13 -10.46
C GLU A 41 4.80 -4.76 -10.60
N GLN A 42 4.01 -3.74 -10.92
CA GLN A 42 4.48 -2.37 -11.03
C GLN A 42 4.54 -1.74 -9.63
N GLU A 43 5.66 -1.09 -9.34
CA GLU A 43 5.87 -0.42 -8.05
C GLU A 43 5.56 1.07 -8.17
N TYR A 44 5.00 1.60 -7.10
CA TYR A 44 4.64 3.02 -7.00
C TYR A 44 5.00 3.54 -5.63
N SER A 45 5.05 4.86 -5.50
CA SER A 45 5.18 5.49 -4.20
C SER A 45 4.36 6.76 -4.16
N CYS A 46 3.83 7.07 -2.98
CA CYS A 46 3.10 8.30 -2.75
C CYS A 46 3.10 8.59 -1.24
N ARG A 47 2.57 9.74 -0.86
CA ARG A 47 2.41 10.04 0.56
C ARG A 47 1.37 9.10 1.16
N LEU A 48 1.61 8.70 2.39
CA LEU A 48 0.69 7.79 3.08
C LEU A 48 -0.73 8.34 3.13
N GLU A 49 -0.86 9.64 3.36
CA GLU A 49 -2.16 10.30 3.38
C GLU A 49 -2.89 10.15 2.05
N ALA A 50 -2.18 10.35 0.94
CA ALA A 50 -2.76 10.19 -0.39
C ALA A 50 -3.14 8.73 -0.65
N PHE A 51 -2.32 7.80 -0.18
CA PHE A 51 -2.61 6.37 -0.31
C PHE A 51 -3.91 6.02 0.42
N GLN A 52 -4.06 6.48 1.66
CA GLN A 52 -5.25 6.19 2.45
C GLN A 52 -6.51 6.81 1.85
N ALA A 53 -6.37 7.92 1.15
CA ALA A 53 -7.51 8.57 0.49
C ALA A 53 -7.94 7.83 -0.79
N ARG A 54 -7.02 7.14 -1.44
CA ARG A 54 -7.29 6.50 -2.74
C ARG A 54 -7.57 5.01 -2.64
N PHE A 55 -7.05 4.35 -1.63
CA PHE A 55 -7.13 2.90 -1.50
C PHE A 55 -7.82 2.50 -0.21
N GLN A 56 -8.49 1.36 -0.25
CA GLN A 56 -9.18 0.84 0.91
C GLN A 56 -8.59 -0.52 1.28
N LEU A 57 -8.53 -0.76 2.58
CA LEU A 57 -8.07 -2.05 3.09
C LEU A 57 -9.07 -3.13 2.65
N LEU A 58 -8.56 -4.16 2.00
CA LEU A 58 -9.39 -5.28 1.58
C LEU A 58 -9.53 -6.27 2.72
N PRO A 59 -10.66 -6.99 2.78
CA PRO A 59 -10.85 -8.01 3.79
C PRO A 59 -9.80 -9.12 3.64
N PRO A 60 -9.42 -9.77 4.75
CA PRO A 60 -8.47 -10.88 4.68
C PRO A 60 -9.03 -12.04 3.87
N ARG A 61 -8.16 -12.71 3.18
CA ARG A 61 -8.50 -13.85 2.34
C ARG A 61 -8.23 -15.16 3.04
#